data_f682666e6f0ecffaebd1578e29e03c76
#
_entry.id   f682666e6f0ecffaebd1578e29e03c76
#
_cell.length_a   1.000
_cell.length_b   1.000
_cell.length_c   1.000
_cell.angle_alpha   90.00
_cell.angle_beta   90.00
_cell.angle_gamma   90.00
#
_symmetry.space_group_name_H-M   'P 1'
#
loop_
_entity.id
_entity.type
_entity.pdbx_description
1 polymer ?
#
loop_
_entity_poly.entity_id
_entity_poly.type
_entity_poly.pdbx_seq_one_letter_code
_entity_poly.pdbx_strand_id
1 'polypeptide(L)'
;VEITDAHMHVGEFPLFDVRLDKNGLAGYLADNGIATGMIFNPDNALVRETVHEVDNAFGLYWANPKNPDCVSELRDYLADPKFRGVKMHPLLDGYHPDEPFVWPVIEVLIEHGLPALIHCGHPIFTLPWSIEELVTRYEEARIILGHMGHGNIVYIDGAIAVASRHPNVWLETSGMPMSSKILEAVRRIGNDRVMYGSDGPFHQPKVEQLKVQLAGLDPADLVEVMGGTAQRLFFGD
;
A
#
# COMPACT_ATOMS: atom_id res chain seq x y z
N VAL A 1 6.42 -12.87 15.33
CA VAL A 1 6.64 -11.93 14.21
C VAL A 1 5.88 -10.65 14.54
N GLU A 2 6.55 -9.53 14.51
CA GLU A 2 5.92 -8.21 14.60
C GLU A 2 5.28 -7.87 13.26
N ILE A 3 3.97 -7.60 13.26
CA ILE A 3 3.20 -7.41 12.03
C ILE A 3 3.08 -5.92 11.74
N THR A 4 3.53 -5.52 10.55
CA THR A 4 3.24 -4.20 9.98
C THR A 4 2.27 -4.36 8.82
N ASP A 5 1.08 -3.80 8.96
CA ASP A 5 0.06 -3.81 7.92
C ASP A 5 0.23 -2.57 7.03
N ALA A 6 0.66 -2.82 5.79
CA ALA A 6 0.97 -1.75 4.83
C ALA A 6 -0.28 -1.15 4.14
N HIS A 7 -1.48 -1.73 4.37
CA HIS A 7 -2.66 -1.39 3.59
C HIS A 7 -3.94 -1.54 4.42
N MET A 8 -4.39 -0.45 5.05
CA MET A 8 -5.60 -0.42 5.86
C MET A 8 -6.43 0.83 5.58
N HIS A 9 -7.73 0.69 5.78
CA HIS A 9 -8.67 1.80 5.68
C HIS A 9 -9.21 2.18 7.07
N VAL A 10 -9.53 3.47 7.25
CA VAL A 10 -10.25 3.99 8.42
C VAL A 10 -11.42 4.85 7.95
N GLY A 11 -12.49 4.93 8.71
CA GLY A 11 -13.68 5.72 8.38
C GLY A 11 -14.82 4.89 7.81
N GLU A 12 -15.71 5.56 7.12
CA GLU A 12 -16.91 4.96 6.53
C GLU A 12 -16.81 4.86 5.02
N PHE A 13 -17.22 3.71 4.49
CA PHE A 13 -17.28 3.43 3.05
C PHE A 13 -18.69 2.92 2.72
N PRO A 14 -19.70 3.84 2.64
CA PRO A 14 -21.12 3.44 2.54
C PRO A 14 -21.44 2.62 1.29
N LEU A 15 -20.72 2.86 0.19
CA LEU A 15 -20.90 2.08 -1.05
C LEU A 15 -20.63 0.58 -0.87
N PHE A 16 -19.79 0.23 0.10
CA PHE A 16 -19.38 -1.15 0.38
C PHE A 16 -19.96 -1.69 1.68
N ASP A 17 -20.77 -0.89 2.39
CA ASP A 17 -21.27 -1.21 3.74
C ASP A 17 -20.13 -1.58 4.71
N VAL A 18 -19.02 -0.86 4.64
CA VAL A 18 -17.82 -1.09 5.45
C VAL A 18 -17.51 0.12 6.29
N ARG A 19 -17.17 -0.13 7.56
CA ARG A 19 -16.83 0.90 8.53
C ARG A 19 -15.76 0.42 9.51
N LEU A 20 -14.76 1.26 9.75
CA LEU A 20 -13.86 1.18 10.90
C LEU A 20 -13.64 2.60 11.41
N ASP A 21 -14.36 3.03 12.43
CA ASP A 21 -14.21 4.37 12.97
C ASP A 21 -12.88 4.50 13.76
N LYS A 22 -12.43 5.75 13.93
CA LYS A 22 -11.15 6.03 14.60
C LYS A 22 -11.10 5.50 16.04
N ASN A 23 -12.23 5.50 16.77
CA ASN A 23 -12.27 5.03 18.16
C ASN A 23 -12.12 3.50 18.25
N GLY A 24 -12.50 2.77 17.19
CA GLY A 24 -12.35 1.31 17.08
C GLY A 24 -10.98 0.86 16.62
N LEU A 25 -10.18 1.74 16.00
CA LEU A 25 -8.94 1.35 15.33
C LEU A 25 -7.92 0.69 16.27
N ALA A 26 -7.67 1.27 17.46
CA ALA A 26 -6.71 0.70 18.40
C ALA A 26 -7.07 -0.73 18.82
N GLY A 27 -8.35 -0.97 19.12
CA GLY A 27 -8.89 -2.32 19.41
C GLY A 27 -8.74 -3.25 18.18
N TYR A 28 -9.07 -2.76 16.99
CA TYR A 28 -8.95 -3.53 15.76
C TYR A 28 -7.51 -3.98 15.47
N LEU A 29 -6.52 -3.10 15.66
CA LEU A 29 -5.11 -3.44 15.53
C LEU A 29 -4.71 -4.52 16.55
N ALA A 30 -5.07 -4.32 17.82
CA ALA A 30 -4.76 -5.25 18.91
C ALA A 30 -5.40 -6.63 18.69
N ASP A 31 -6.69 -6.69 18.35
CA ASP A 31 -7.43 -7.93 18.10
C ASP A 31 -6.86 -8.74 16.94
N ASN A 32 -6.24 -8.06 15.97
CA ASN A 32 -5.62 -8.69 14.82
C ASN A 32 -4.10 -8.89 14.98
N GLY A 33 -3.51 -8.49 16.11
CA GLY A 33 -2.07 -8.64 16.37
C GLY A 33 -1.19 -7.78 15.47
N ILE A 34 -1.73 -6.64 15.00
CA ILE A 34 -1.02 -5.69 14.14
C ILE A 34 -0.28 -4.69 15.03
N ALA A 35 1.04 -4.72 14.97
CA ALA A 35 1.89 -3.83 15.75
C ALA A 35 1.96 -2.41 15.17
N THR A 36 1.91 -2.29 13.85
CA THR A 36 1.91 -1.00 13.13
C THR A 36 0.95 -1.06 11.95
N GLY A 37 0.06 -0.08 11.81
CA GLY A 37 -0.90 0.01 10.71
C GLY A 37 -0.68 1.26 9.86
N MET A 38 -0.57 1.09 8.53
CA MET A 38 -0.59 2.18 7.55
C MET A 38 -2.03 2.42 7.12
N ILE A 39 -2.62 3.54 7.55
CA ILE A 39 -4.04 3.82 7.33
C ILE A 39 -4.25 4.97 6.35
N PHE A 40 -5.36 4.92 5.63
CA PHE A 40 -5.77 5.98 4.72
C PHE A 40 -7.28 6.03 4.51
N ASN A 41 -7.76 7.18 4.03
CA ASN A 41 -9.13 7.47 3.63
C ASN A 41 -9.10 8.67 2.66
N PRO A 42 -10.03 8.81 1.70
CA PRO A 42 -10.17 10.05 0.91
C PRO A 42 -10.33 11.32 1.78
N ASP A 43 -10.90 11.20 2.98
CA ASP A 43 -10.88 12.25 4.01
C ASP A 43 -9.54 12.22 4.76
N ASN A 44 -8.55 12.93 4.23
CA ASN A 44 -7.22 13.03 4.83
C ASN A 44 -7.22 13.71 6.22
N ALA A 45 -8.20 14.56 6.52
CA ALA A 45 -8.32 15.19 7.83
C ALA A 45 -8.70 14.16 8.91
N LEU A 46 -9.62 13.22 8.59
CA LEU A 46 -9.92 12.09 9.44
C LEU A 46 -8.67 11.23 9.71
N VAL A 47 -7.86 10.96 8.67
CA VAL A 47 -6.61 10.19 8.83
C VAL A 47 -5.67 10.91 9.77
N ARG A 48 -5.45 12.22 9.58
CA ARG A 48 -4.57 13.03 10.45
C ARG A 48 -5.05 12.99 11.91
N GLU A 49 -6.32 13.19 12.16
CA GLU A 49 -6.90 13.08 13.51
C GLU A 49 -6.64 11.69 14.11
N THR A 50 -6.91 10.63 13.35
CA THR A 50 -6.78 9.25 13.81
C THR A 50 -5.34 8.87 14.18
N VAL A 51 -4.34 9.23 13.37
CA VAL A 51 -2.94 8.88 13.65
C VAL A 51 -2.35 9.60 14.85
N HIS A 52 -2.94 10.73 15.24
CA HIS A 52 -2.58 11.43 16.48
C HIS A 52 -3.28 10.88 17.72
N GLU A 53 -4.37 10.13 17.58
CA GLU A 53 -5.07 9.45 18.66
C GLU A 53 -4.59 8.01 18.87
N VAL A 54 -4.04 7.36 17.83
CA VAL A 54 -3.59 5.95 17.86
C VAL A 54 -2.09 5.88 17.57
N ASP A 55 -1.31 5.62 18.61
CA ASP A 55 0.17 5.73 18.57
C ASP A 55 0.83 4.87 17.49
N ASN A 56 0.32 3.66 17.26
CA ASN A 56 0.85 2.70 16.29
C ASN A 56 0.15 2.72 14.92
N ALA A 57 -0.63 3.78 14.65
CA ALA A 57 -1.16 4.09 13.33
C ALA A 57 -0.36 5.22 12.66
N PHE A 58 -0.12 5.07 11.35
CA PHE A 58 0.54 6.06 10.50
C PHE A 58 -0.27 6.27 9.23
N GLY A 59 -0.26 7.50 8.72
CA GLY A 59 -1.06 7.90 7.57
C GLY A 59 -0.34 7.72 6.23
N LEU A 60 -1.11 7.33 5.22
CA LEU A 60 -0.79 7.61 3.83
C LEU A 60 -1.78 8.68 3.35
N TYR A 61 -1.24 9.77 2.81
CA TYR A 61 -2.08 10.81 2.23
C TYR A 61 -2.79 10.27 0.99
N TRP A 62 -4.12 10.29 0.94
CA TRP A 62 -4.86 9.93 -0.27
C TRP A 62 -4.73 11.04 -1.29
N ALA A 63 -3.92 10.81 -2.31
CA ALA A 63 -3.68 11.78 -3.36
C ALA A 63 -4.64 11.56 -4.53
N ASN A 64 -5.47 12.57 -4.80
CA ASN A 64 -6.16 12.70 -6.08
C ASN A 64 -5.46 13.79 -6.91
N PRO A 65 -4.60 13.44 -7.87
CA PRO A 65 -3.80 14.40 -8.63
C PRO A 65 -4.63 15.35 -9.51
N LYS A 66 -5.91 15.05 -9.70
CA LYS A 66 -6.85 15.95 -10.43
C LYS A 66 -7.30 17.14 -9.59
N ASN A 67 -7.11 17.08 -8.26
CA ASN A 67 -7.31 18.23 -7.40
C ASN A 67 -6.13 19.20 -7.58
N PRO A 68 -6.35 20.46 -7.98
CA PRO A 68 -5.26 21.43 -8.18
C PRO A 68 -4.45 21.72 -6.91
N ASP A 69 -5.04 21.53 -5.73
CA ASP A 69 -4.38 21.76 -4.44
C ASP A 69 -3.64 20.51 -3.92
N CYS A 70 -3.74 19.35 -4.61
CA CYS A 70 -3.20 18.07 -4.15
C CYS A 70 -1.73 18.15 -3.75
N VAL A 71 -0.88 18.79 -4.55
CA VAL A 71 0.57 18.87 -4.29
C VAL A 71 0.87 19.76 -3.09
N SER A 72 0.16 20.88 -2.92
CA SER A 72 0.35 21.76 -1.76
C SER A 72 -0.14 21.11 -0.48
N GLU A 73 -1.27 20.45 -0.51
CA GLU A 73 -1.79 19.67 0.60
C GLU A 73 -0.85 18.51 0.96
N LEU A 74 -0.36 17.75 -0.03
CA LEU A 74 0.59 16.67 0.18
C LEU A 74 1.83 17.14 0.95
N ARG A 75 2.42 18.27 0.55
CA ARG A 75 3.59 18.85 1.26
C ARG A 75 3.27 19.19 2.71
N ASP A 76 2.07 19.73 2.99
CA ASP A 76 1.61 20.01 4.35
C ASP A 76 1.45 18.72 5.17
N TYR A 77 0.85 17.68 4.58
CA TYR A 77 0.69 16.39 5.26
C TYR A 77 2.03 15.69 5.50
N LEU A 78 2.96 15.71 4.57
CA LEU A 78 4.29 15.10 4.75
C LEU A 78 5.21 15.86 5.71
N ALA A 79 4.89 17.10 6.06
CA ALA A 79 5.56 17.80 7.17
C ALA A 79 5.21 17.20 8.55
N ASP A 80 4.12 16.47 8.64
CA ASP A 80 3.73 15.72 9.84
C ASP A 80 4.42 14.34 9.83
N PRO A 81 5.27 14.01 10.84
CA PRO A 81 5.99 12.74 10.89
C PRO A 81 5.10 11.51 11.02
N LYS A 82 3.82 11.68 11.26
CA LYS A 82 2.83 10.58 11.23
C LYS A 82 2.45 10.15 9.81
N PHE A 83 2.73 10.97 8.78
CA PHE A 83 2.49 10.59 7.39
C PHE A 83 3.77 10.04 6.75
N ARG A 84 3.65 8.84 6.15
CA ARG A 84 4.78 8.03 5.67
C ARG A 84 4.71 7.69 4.18
N GLY A 85 3.90 8.42 3.43
CA GLY A 85 3.75 8.19 1.99
C GLY A 85 2.38 8.60 1.48
N VAL A 86 2.05 8.05 0.34
CA VAL A 86 0.81 8.38 -0.39
C VAL A 86 0.05 7.10 -0.73
N LYS A 87 -1.28 7.15 -0.63
CA LYS A 87 -2.20 6.22 -1.30
C LYS A 87 -2.73 6.87 -2.57
N MET A 88 -2.68 6.13 -3.68
CA MET A 88 -3.30 6.52 -4.95
C MET A 88 -4.28 5.45 -5.41
N HIS A 89 -5.42 5.89 -5.94
CA HIS A 89 -6.46 4.99 -6.44
C HIS A 89 -6.94 5.41 -7.83
N PRO A 90 -6.13 5.21 -8.89
CA PRO A 90 -6.42 5.70 -10.23
C PRO A 90 -7.78 5.25 -10.79
N LEU A 91 -8.28 4.06 -10.37
CA LEU A 91 -9.58 3.57 -10.80
C LEU A 91 -10.74 4.38 -10.19
N LEU A 92 -10.72 4.63 -8.86
CA LEU A 92 -11.80 5.39 -8.19
C LEU A 92 -11.75 6.87 -8.57
N ASP A 93 -10.57 7.42 -8.66
CA ASP A 93 -10.37 8.84 -8.99
C ASP A 93 -10.41 9.11 -10.52
N GLY A 94 -10.40 8.05 -11.34
CA GLY A 94 -10.65 8.10 -12.77
C GLY A 94 -9.51 8.75 -13.57
N TYR A 95 -8.25 8.28 -13.43
CA TYR A 95 -7.11 8.77 -14.21
C TYR A 95 -6.12 7.65 -14.56
N HIS A 96 -5.34 7.86 -15.62
CA HIS A 96 -4.23 6.96 -15.94
C HIS A 96 -3.00 7.29 -15.07
N PRO A 97 -2.29 6.29 -14.53
CA PRO A 97 -1.17 6.53 -13.60
C PRO A 97 -0.04 7.40 -14.13
N ASP A 98 0.25 7.38 -15.43
CA ASP A 98 1.32 8.19 -16.06
C ASP A 98 0.82 9.49 -16.73
N GLU A 99 -0.30 10.04 -16.29
CA GLU A 99 -0.74 11.35 -16.75
C GLU A 99 0.15 12.48 -16.19
N PRO A 100 0.42 13.55 -16.97
CA PRO A 100 1.32 14.62 -16.53
C PRO A 100 0.95 15.29 -15.21
N PHE A 101 -0.33 15.33 -14.86
CA PHE A 101 -0.78 15.89 -13.58
C PHE A 101 -0.49 14.97 -12.38
N VAL A 102 -0.10 13.71 -12.61
CA VAL A 102 0.34 12.77 -11.56
C VAL A 102 1.80 13.02 -11.18
N TRP A 103 2.64 13.44 -12.14
CA TRP A 103 4.08 13.55 -11.96
C TRP A 103 4.52 14.41 -10.77
N PRO A 104 3.92 15.60 -10.51
CA PRO A 104 4.30 16.41 -9.36
C PRO A 104 4.09 15.72 -8.00
N VAL A 105 3.12 14.81 -7.88
CA VAL A 105 2.92 14.00 -6.67
C VAL A 105 4.09 13.05 -6.46
N ILE A 106 4.55 12.39 -7.53
CA ILE A 106 5.70 11.47 -7.47
C ILE A 106 6.99 12.22 -7.18
N GLU A 107 7.19 13.39 -7.79
CA GLU A 107 8.37 14.24 -7.54
C GLU A 107 8.48 14.65 -6.06
N VAL A 108 7.35 15.02 -5.42
CA VAL A 108 7.33 15.30 -3.98
C VAL A 108 7.72 14.07 -3.16
N LEU A 109 7.26 12.88 -3.53
CA LEU A 109 7.63 11.66 -2.82
C LEU A 109 9.12 11.32 -2.96
N ILE A 110 9.71 11.54 -4.14
CA ILE A 110 11.15 11.37 -4.37
C ILE A 110 11.94 12.33 -3.48
N GLU A 111 11.55 13.62 -3.43
CA GLU A 111 12.18 14.63 -2.56
C GLU A 111 12.21 14.21 -1.09
N HIS A 112 11.18 13.51 -0.61
CA HIS A 112 11.05 13.06 0.78
C HIS A 112 11.54 11.62 1.01
N GLY A 113 11.89 10.87 -0.05
CA GLY A 113 12.27 9.47 0.03
C GLY A 113 11.14 8.54 0.50
N LEU A 114 9.87 8.91 0.26
CA LEU A 114 8.69 8.21 0.72
C LEU A 114 7.99 7.43 -0.41
N PRO A 115 7.26 6.33 -0.11
CA PRO A 115 6.62 5.51 -1.12
C PRO A 115 5.22 5.99 -1.53
N ALA A 116 4.80 5.56 -2.74
CA ALA A 116 3.42 5.57 -3.19
C ALA A 116 2.83 4.15 -3.21
N LEU A 117 1.77 3.92 -2.44
CA LEU A 117 0.94 2.72 -2.54
C LEU A 117 -0.16 2.97 -3.59
N ILE A 118 -0.02 2.32 -4.75
CA ILE A 118 -0.95 2.47 -5.87
C ILE A 118 -1.83 1.23 -5.97
N HIS A 119 -3.16 1.42 -5.96
CA HIS A 119 -4.11 0.32 -6.20
C HIS A 119 -3.80 -0.35 -7.54
N CYS A 120 -3.68 -1.69 -7.57
CA CYS A 120 -3.28 -2.46 -8.74
C CYS A 120 -4.14 -3.70 -8.93
N GLY A 121 -4.53 -4.00 -10.17
CA GLY A 121 -5.18 -5.25 -10.53
C GLY A 121 -6.61 -5.14 -11.06
N HIS A 122 -7.09 -3.93 -11.29
CA HIS A 122 -8.40 -3.71 -11.93
C HIS A 122 -8.29 -2.93 -13.25
N PRO A 123 -8.97 -3.35 -14.32
CA PRO A 123 -9.05 -2.55 -15.54
C PRO A 123 -9.90 -1.29 -15.28
N ILE A 124 -9.67 -0.17 -15.98
CA ILE A 124 -8.68 -0.04 -17.05
C ILE A 124 -7.39 0.64 -16.55
N PHE A 125 -7.45 1.44 -15.49
CA PHE A 125 -6.36 2.35 -15.08
C PHE A 125 -5.34 1.70 -14.14
N THR A 126 -5.64 0.56 -13.53
CA THR A 126 -4.79 -0.01 -12.48
C THR A 126 -4.21 -1.39 -12.84
N LEU A 127 -4.02 -1.63 -14.14
CA LEU A 127 -3.27 -2.78 -14.60
C LEU A 127 -1.79 -2.60 -14.26
N PRO A 128 -1.05 -3.67 -13.93
CA PRO A 128 0.37 -3.56 -13.57
C PRO A 128 1.20 -2.80 -14.60
N TRP A 129 1.00 -3.06 -15.88
CA TRP A 129 1.71 -2.39 -16.97
C TRP A 129 1.26 -0.95 -17.23
N SER A 130 0.05 -0.54 -16.80
CA SER A 130 -0.35 0.87 -16.82
C SER A 130 0.41 1.68 -15.74
N ILE A 131 0.74 1.04 -14.62
CA ILE A 131 1.58 1.65 -13.56
C ILE A 131 3.06 1.59 -13.97
N GLU A 132 3.47 0.59 -14.75
CA GLU A 132 4.84 0.42 -15.23
C GLU A 132 5.34 1.61 -16.05
N GLU A 133 4.47 2.32 -16.77
CA GLU A 133 4.82 3.53 -17.50
C GLU A 133 5.33 4.61 -16.53
N LEU A 134 4.64 4.84 -15.43
CA LEU A 134 5.05 5.76 -14.36
C LEU A 134 6.37 5.30 -13.69
N VAL A 135 6.49 4.01 -13.38
CA VAL A 135 7.68 3.40 -12.77
C VAL A 135 8.91 3.58 -13.65
N THR A 136 8.76 3.41 -14.97
CA THR A 136 9.84 3.59 -15.95
C THR A 136 10.28 5.04 -16.06
N ARG A 137 9.36 5.97 -15.90
CA ARG A 137 9.64 7.42 -15.92
C ARG A 137 10.42 7.89 -14.70
N TYR A 138 10.13 7.32 -13.53
CA TYR A 138 10.68 7.73 -12.24
C TYR A 138 11.37 6.56 -11.54
N GLU A 139 12.59 6.23 -11.98
CA GLU A 139 13.38 5.11 -11.42
C GLU A 139 13.75 5.31 -9.94
N GLU A 140 13.79 6.56 -9.46
CA GLU A 140 14.04 6.87 -8.05
C GLU A 140 12.79 6.75 -7.16
N ALA A 141 11.60 6.72 -7.75
CA ALA A 141 10.35 6.62 -6.99
C ALA A 141 10.19 5.23 -6.37
N ARG A 142 9.71 5.18 -5.13
CA ARG A 142 9.38 3.94 -4.43
C ARG A 142 7.90 3.61 -4.65
N ILE A 143 7.59 2.66 -5.52
CA ILE A 143 6.22 2.34 -5.92
C ILE A 143 5.81 0.98 -5.36
N ILE A 144 4.70 0.95 -4.61
CA ILE A 144 4.09 -0.28 -4.10
C ILE A 144 2.87 -0.60 -4.97
N LEU A 145 2.87 -1.75 -5.63
CA LEU A 145 1.69 -2.28 -6.31
C LEU A 145 0.77 -2.94 -5.28
N GLY A 146 -0.26 -2.20 -4.86
CA GLY A 146 -1.27 -2.71 -3.93
C GLY A 146 -2.03 -3.88 -4.52
N HIS A 147 -2.32 -4.89 -3.69
CA HIS A 147 -3.00 -6.12 -4.08
C HIS A 147 -2.23 -7.02 -5.06
N MET A 148 -0.98 -6.69 -5.39
CA MET A 148 -0.11 -7.51 -6.25
C MET A 148 -0.86 -8.08 -7.50
N GLY A 149 -1.75 -7.26 -8.13
CA GLY A 149 -2.56 -7.66 -9.30
C GLY A 149 -3.93 -8.23 -8.97
N HIS A 150 -4.34 -8.25 -7.69
CA HIS A 150 -5.67 -8.64 -7.21
C HIS A 150 -6.10 -10.06 -7.63
N GLY A 151 -7.37 -10.27 -8.00
CA GLY A 151 -7.98 -11.60 -8.20
C GLY A 151 -7.76 -12.25 -9.57
N ASN A 152 -7.03 -11.65 -10.50
CA ASN A 152 -6.82 -12.18 -11.84
C ASN A 152 -5.38 -12.66 -12.03
N ILE A 153 -5.20 -13.95 -12.38
CA ILE A 153 -3.86 -14.56 -12.53
C ILE A 153 -2.97 -13.82 -13.53
N VAL A 154 -3.53 -13.29 -14.62
CA VAL A 154 -2.76 -12.55 -15.63
C VAL A 154 -2.20 -11.24 -15.02
N TYR A 155 -2.98 -10.57 -14.17
CA TYR A 155 -2.54 -9.34 -13.53
C TYR A 155 -1.58 -9.61 -12.38
N ILE A 156 -1.76 -10.74 -11.65
CA ILE A 156 -0.80 -11.18 -10.62
C ILE A 156 0.56 -11.46 -11.25
N ASP A 157 0.58 -12.25 -12.34
CA ASP A 157 1.82 -12.52 -13.09
C ASP A 157 2.41 -11.25 -13.68
N GLY A 158 1.56 -10.32 -14.13
CA GLY A 158 1.95 -9.00 -14.61
C GLY A 158 2.64 -8.16 -13.51
N ALA A 159 2.07 -8.10 -12.31
CA ALA A 159 2.64 -7.37 -11.17
C ALA A 159 4.01 -7.93 -10.76
N ILE A 160 4.13 -9.27 -10.68
CA ILE A 160 5.41 -9.93 -10.40
C ILE A 160 6.44 -9.64 -11.52
N ALA A 161 6.00 -9.65 -12.77
CA ALA A 161 6.87 -9.37 -13.92
C ALA A 161 7.35 -7.90 -13.94
N VAL A 162 6.47 -6.94 -13.64
CA VAL A 162 6.84 -5.52 -13.48
C VAL A 162 7.86 -5.35 -12.36
N ALA A 163 7.59 -5.88 -11.17
CA ALA A 163 8.51 -5.80 -10.04
C ALA A 163 9.87 -6.51 -10.31
N SER A 164 9.88 -7.54 -11.18
CA SER A 164 11.11 -8.22 -11.57
C SER A 164 12.01 -7.38 -12.51
N ARG A 165 11.41 -6.50 -13.30
CA ARG A 165 12.15 -5.59 -14.20
C ARG A 165 12.59 -4.30 -13.51
N HIS A 166 11.89 -3.87 -12.48
CA HIS A 166 12.07 -2.58 -11.84
C HIS A 166 12.42 -2.74 -10.36
N PRO A 167 13.65 -2.42 -9.93
CA PRO A 167 14.08 -2.58 -8.53
C PRO A 167 13.40 -1.61 -7.56
N ASN A 168 12.79 -0.55 -8.07
CA ASN A 168 12.03 0.46 -7.34
C ASN A 168 10.54 0.11 -7.16
N VAL A 169 10.16 -1.16 -7.39
CA VAL A 169 8.79 -1.66 -7.24
C VAL A 169 8.70 -2.70 -6.13
N TRP A 170 7.75 -2.51 -5.22
CA TRP A 170 7.34 -3.43 -4.16
C TRP A 170 5.97 -4.01 -4.46
N LEU A 171 5.70 -5.20 -3.91
CA LEU A 171 4.40 -5.87 -4.01
C LEU A 171 3.75 -5.97 -2.64
N GLU A 172 2.47 -5.58 -2.54
CA GLU A 172 1.68 -5.69 -1.32
C GLU A 172 0.56 -6.74 -1.52
N THR A 173 0.38 -7.64 -0.55
CA THR A 173 -0.30 -8.93 -0.74
C THR A 173 -1.81 -8.93 -0.51
N SER A 174 -2.43 -7.85 -0.02
CA SER A 174 -3.86 -7.85 0.32
C SER A 174 -4.77 -8.18 -0.87
N GLY A 175 -5.89 -8.85 -0.61
CA GLY A 175 -6.89 -9.14 -1.63
C GLY A 175 -6.46 -10.10 -2.76
N MET A 176 -5.18 -10.45 -2.86
CA MET A 176 -4.66 -11.40 -3.84
C MET A 176 -4.84 -12.84 -3.31
N PRO A 177 -5.61 -13.72 -3.98
CA PRO A 177 -6.12 -14.95 -3.35
C PRO A 177 -5.14 -16.12 -3.31
N MET A 178 -3.98 -16.03 -4.00
CA MET A 178 -3.11 -17.20 -4.27
C MET A 178 -1.83 -17.17 -3.44
N SER A 179 -1.80 -17.87 -2.30
CA SER A 179 -0.61 -17.95 -1.43
C SER A 179 0.66 -18.41 -2.15
N SER A 180 0.55 -19.33 -3.13
CA SER A 180 1.70 -19.75 -3.95
C SER A 180 2.35 -18.63 -4.76
N LYS A 181 1.60 -17.58 -5.11
CA LYS A 181 2.13 -16.41 -5.83
C LYS A 181 2.94 -15.48 -4.92
N ILE A 182 2.71 -15.50 -3.61
CA ILE A 182 3.56 -14.81 -2.64
C ILE A 182 4.95 -15.46 -2.63
N LEU A 183 5.03 -16.80 -2.56
CA LEU A 183 6.30 -17.52 -2.64
C LEU A 183 7.01 -17.28 -3.97
N GLU A 184 6.27 -17.29 -5.08
CA GLU A 184 6.85 -16.98 -6.39
C GLU A 184 7.42 -15.56 -6.43
N ALA A 185 6.70 -14.57 -5.90
CA ALA A 185 7.16 -13.19 -5.83
C ALA A 185 8.46 -13.09 -5.02
N VAL A 186 8.50 -13.63 -3.80
CA VAL A 186 9.69 -13.63 -2.94
C VAL A 186 10.89 -14.28 -3.65
N ARG A 187 10.69 -15.40 -4.33
CA ARG A 187 11.77 -16.07 -5.09
C ARG A 187 12.29 -15.26 -6.28
N ARG A 188 11.44 -14.44 -6.87
CA ARG A 188 11.80 -13.67 -8.07
C ARG A 188 12.39 -12.30 -7.78
N ILE A 189 11.89 -11.62 -6.74
CA ILE A 189 12.27 -10.23 -6.47
C ILE A 189 12.92 -10.00 -5.10
N GLY A 190 12.98 -11.03 -4.24
CA GLY A 190 13.48 -10.95 -2.86
C GLY A 190 12.37 -10.70 -1.84
N ASN A 191 12.63 -11.10 -0.59
CA ASN A 191 11.73 -10.91 0.54
C ASN A 191 11.61 -9.43 0.96
N ASP A 192 12.64 -8.65 0.67
CA ASP A 192 12.77 -7.21 0.95
C ASP A 192 11.92 -6.32 0.04
N ARG A 193 11.22 -6.92 -0.93
CA ARG A 193 10.30 -6.21 -1.84
C ARG A 193 8.89 -6.79 -1.91
N VAL A 194 8.55 -7.69 -1.00
CA VAL A 194 7.17 -8.19 -0.81
C VAL A 194 6.73 -7.88 0.60
N MET A 195 5.55 -7.31 0.79
CA MET A 195 5.04 -6.93 2.09
C MET A 195 3.58 -7.33 2.31
N TYR A 196 3.28 -7.63 3.56
CA TYR A 196 1.92 -7.88 4.02
C TYR A 196 1.09 -6.58 4.04
N GLY A 197 -0.15 -6.70 3.63
CA GLY A 197 -1.23 -5.77 3.90
C GLY A 197 -2.54 -6.55 4.02
N SER A 198 -3.50 -5.99 4.74
CA SER A 198 -4.79 -6.65 4.91
C SER A 198 -5.90 -6.11 4.03
N ASP A 199 -5.81 -4.86 3.58
CA ASP A 199 -6.95 -4.12 3.05
C ASP A 199 -8.12 -4.04 4.07
N GLY A 200 -7.78 -4.19 5.35
CA GLY A 200 -8.78 -4.12 6.43
C GLY A 200 -9.42 -2.73 6.53
N PRO A 201 -10.72 -2.64 6.80
CA PRO A 201 -11.67 -3.70 7.16
C PRO A 201 -12.44 -4.32 5.97
N PHE A 202 -12.08 -4.02 4.70
CA PHE A 202 -12.70 -4.68 3.54
C PHE A 202 -12.43 -6.18 3.54
N HIS A 203 -11.22 -6.59 3.93
CA HIS A 203 -10.83 -7.96 4.15
C HIS A 203 -10.51 -8.20 5.63
N GLN A 204 -10.59 -9.46 6.06
CA GLN A 204 -10.25 -9.85 7.43
C GLN A 204 -8.74 -10.01 7.59
N PRO A 205 -8.06 -9.20 8.43
CA PRO A 205 -6.61 -9.26 8.57
C PRO A 205 -6.08 -10.65 8.91
N LYS A 206 -6.77 -11.42 9.75
CA LYS A 206 -6.37 -12.79 10.10
C LYS A 206 -6.41 -13.76 8.92
N VAL A 207 -7.31 -13.55 7.97
CA VAL A 207 -7.35 -14.35 6.73
C VAL A 207 -6.16 -14.00 5.84
N GLU A 208 -5.89 -12.71 5.69
CA GLU A 208 -4.74 -12.22 4.92
C GLU A 208 -3.40 -12.66 5.56
N GLN A 209 -3.27 -12.63 6.90
CA GLN A 209 -2.12 -13.16 7.62
C GLN A 209 -1.95 -14.67 7.37
N LEU A 210 -3.03 -15.44 7.49
CA LEU A 210 -3.00 -16.89 7.26
C LEU A 210 -2.57 -17.22 5.83
N LYS A 211 -2.99 -16.45 4.85
CA LYS A 211 -2.57 -16.60 3.45
C LYS A 211 -1.05 -16.47 3.29
N VAL A 212 -0.43 -15.47 3.93
CA VAL A 212 1.03 -15.30 3.91
C VAL A 212 1.73 -16.42 4.66
N GLN A 213 1.22 -16.82 5.84
CA GLN A 213 1.78 -17.91 6.64
C GLN A 213 1.75 -19.25 5.89
N LEU A 214 0.75 -19.49 5.06
CA LEU A 214 0.59 -20.69 4.25
C LEU A 214 1.28 -20.63 2.89
N ALA A 215 2.00 -19.54 2.57
CA ALA A 215 2.67 -19.37 1.28
C ALA A 215 3.88 -20.31 1.07
N GLY A 216 4.37 -20.96 2.14
CA GLY A 216 5.55 -21.84 2.07
C GLY A 216 6.87 -21.05 2.12
N LEU A 217 6.85 -19.87 2.70
CA LEU A 217 8.05 -19.06 2.98
C LEU A 217 8.87 -19.72 4.10
N ASP A 218 10.21 -19.55 4.04
CA ASP A 218 11.03 -19.86 5.20
C ASP A 218 10.80 -18.87 6.35
N PRO A 219 11.20 -19.25 7.61
CA PRO A 219 10.95 -18.37 8.76
C PRO A 219 11.52 -16.95 8.62
N ALA A 220 12.67 -16.79 7.97
CA ALA A 220 13.29 -15.48 7.76
C ALA A 220 12.48 -14.64 6.74
N ASP A 221 12.11 -15.24 5.61
CA ASP A 221 11.28 -14.61 4.60
C ASP A 221 9.90 -14.21 5.16
N LEU A 222 9.31 -15.09 6.00
CA LEU A 222 8.03 -14.81 6.64
C LEU A 222 8.11 -13.58 7.55
N VAL A 223 9.18 -13.41 8.33
CA VAL A 223 9.40 -12.23 9.19
C VAL A 223 9.46 -10.95 8.33
N GLU A 224 10.22 -11.00 7.24
CA GLU A 224 10.38 -9.88 6.33
C GLU A 224 9.05 -9.49 5.68
N VAL A 225 8.35 -10.44 5.09
CA VAL A 225 7.07 -10.19 4.41
C VAL A 225 6.00 -9.70 5.40
N MET A 226 5.93 -10.25 6.61
CA MET A 226 4.91 -9.85 7.60
C MET A 226 5.14 -8.48 8.23
N GLY A 227 6.36 -7.93 8.16
CA GLY A 227 6.60 -6.62 8.78
C GLY A 227 7.91 -5.95 8.38
N GLY A 228 9.03 -6.67 8.30
CA GLY A 228 10.36 -6.09 8.10
C GLY A 228 10.45 -5.21 6.85
N THR A 229 9.93 -5.70 5.73
CA THR A 229 9.93 -4.95 4.45
C THR A 229 9.16 -3.64 4.55
N ALA A 230 7.95 -3.66 5.14
CA ALA A 230 7.15 -2.45 5.32
C ALA A 230 7.81 -1.47 6.30
N GLN A 231 8.39 -1.97 7.41
CA GLN A 231 9.12 -1.14 8.37
C GLN A 231 10.27 -0.39 7.71
N ARG A 232 11.12 -1.07 6.94
CA ARG A 232 12.22 -0.39 6.23
C ARG A 232 11.73 0.62 5.20
N LEU A 233 10.71 0.27 4.44
CA LEU A 233 10.24 1.13 3.36
C LEU A 233 9.61 2.43 3.86
N PHE A 234 8.79 2.36 4.92
CA PHE A 234 8.06 3.52 5.45
C PHE A 234 8.84 4.30 6.50
N PHE A 235 9.76 3.66 7.24
CA PHE A 235 10.43 4.30 8.39
C PHE A 235 11.96 4.42 8.23
N GLY A 236 12.54 3.72 7.28
CA GLY A 236 13.99 3.63 7.11
C GLY A 236 14.62 2.54 8.01
N ASP A 237 15.93 2.36 7.85
CA ASP A 237 16.74 1.45 8.68
C ASP A 237 17.07 2.07 10.04
#